data_bc8f92468a4305dea82bc5ce2d1a74a1
#
_entry.id   bc8f92468a4305dea82bc5ce2d1a74a1
#
_cell.length_a   1.000
_cell.length_b   1.000
_cell.length_c   1.000
_cell.angle_alpha   90.00
_cell.angle_beta   90.00
_cell.angle_gamma   90.00
#
_symmetry.space_group_name_H-M   'P 1'
#
loop_
_entity.id
_entity.type
_entity.pdbx_description
1 polymer ?
#
loop_
_entity_poly.entity_id
_entity_poly.type
_entity_poly.pdbx_seq_one_letter_code
_entity_poly.pdbx_strand_id
1 'polypeptide(L)'
;VAQEKLIEVKDDALFQGLYLSAEPTAGQIWKQGRNIWFRDLSLEQLLGKQKIVNITGRPPLALAQAFNFPNKSLYWENLGLVYQMNGVGNPPVFGAPNAIVGLATTNSYWLEPWGRWLLMTDGQNQPSIWQGGSPIPIGVGQFATCQIIKKIAQFAVAYNLTGTPDGDLPNAFAWSDVSDPTNWTPDPTNAARNLTIRDLDSEIVCVADLGISHAVYSRDTMLLVQYVGPDAGWLGTPNQALRGIGAVSKHSVVSVGRFNYGISRAGIFATDGNTFNYADRPAIDRFLQENVDWSQASTIWGYWDDKSGLVKWIVPLLTTSVFYSPSLPRLTIGMDPKMRTVTKESIYLSRKPFMLLDGLQYGGMEREVFDYPITVMPDGLYYDSVENTLMGSFNLQTHLLDAGEQSIYKLWDYAVFTGTFDNTDTSMQMAFGFTDQPTLDTVEWASWQPMRFHSIPVDRPRESLFMALRFQGSSTFKMTSMRVFGEKGGFANG
;
A
#
# COMPACT_ATOMS: atom_id res chain seq x y z
N VAL A 1 -25.09 46.94 -4.15
CA VAL A 1 -23.89 46.18 -4.56
C VAL A 1 -23.92 44.92 -3.70
N ALA A 2 -24.32 43.79 -4.28
CA ALA A 2 -24.28 42.51 -3.60
C ALA A 2 -22.81 42.23 -3.21
N GLN A 3 -22.55 41.93 -1.94
CA GLN A 3 -21.24 41.47 -1.52
C GLN A 3 -21.05 40.05 -2.05
N GLU A 4 -20.16 39.87 -3.03
CA GLU A 4 -19.69 38.56 -3.42
C GLU A 4 -19.20 37.83 -2.18
N LYS A 5 -19.85 36.74 -1.81
CA LYS A 5 -19.38 35.91 -0.72
C LYS A 5 -18.45 34.87 -1.32
N LEU A 6 -17.16 35.08 -1.13
CA LEU A 6 -16.13 34.14 -1.49
C LEU A 6 -16.27 32.87 -0.67
N ILE A 7 -16.48 31.73 -1.32
CA ILE A 7 -16.28 30.44 -0.71
C ILE A 7 -14.80 30.10 -0.89
N GLU A 8 -14.01 30.46 0.09
CA GLU A 8 -12.62 30.04 0.10
C GLU A 8 -12.52 28.64 0.68
N VAL A 9 -12.16 27.69 -0.15
CA VAL A 9 -11.74 26.38 0.32
C VAL A 9 -10.37 26.58 0.97
N LYS A 10 -10.28 26.43 2.28
CA LYS A 10 -9.00 26.58 3.00
C LYS A 10 -7.98 25.60 2.44
N ASP A 11 -6.77 26.07 2.17
CA ASP A 11 -5.69 25.28 1.60
C ASP A 11 -5.44 23.98 2.38
N ASP A 12 -5.55 24.00 3.70
CA ASP A 12 -5.44 22.83 4.56
C ASP A 12 -6.47 21.73 4.24
N ALA A 13 -7.66 22.09 3.81
CA ALA A 13 -8.73 21.15 3.52
C ALA A 13 -8.54 20.47 2.15
N LEU A 14 -7.90 21.14 1.18
CA LEU A 14 -7.59 20.59 -0.14
C LEU A 14 -6.63 19.41 -0.07
N PHE A 15 -5.74 19.38 0.94
CA PHE A 15 -4.64 18.42 1.01
C PHE A 15 -4.83 17.37 2.10
N GLN A 16 -6.05 17.25 2.65
CA GLN A 16 -6.35 16.30 3.72
C GLN A 16 -6.64 14.87 3.26
N GLY A 17 -6.55 14.60 1.95
CA GLY A 17 -6.87 13.30 1.37
C GLY A 17 -8.37 13.12 1.11
N LEU A 18 -8.77 11.88 0.82
CA LEU A 18 -10.16 11.54 0.56
C LEU A 18 -10.93 11.37 1.88
N TYR A 19 -12.14 11.88 1.93
CA TYR A 19 -13.08 11.64 3.01
C TYR A 19 -14.18 10.69 2.56
N LEU A 20 -14.11 9.47 3.04
CA LEU A 20 -14.97 8.37 2.59
C LEU A 20 -16.31 8.28 3.34
N SER A 21 -16.51 9.08 4.40
CA SER A 21 -17.77 9.10 5.12
C SER A 21 -18.91 9.72 4.30
N ALA A 22 -20.15 9.31 4.59
CA ALA A 22 -21.34 9.84 3.92
C ALA A 22 -21.61 11.32 4.27
N GLU A 23 -21.23 11.76 5.48
CA GLU A 23 -21.46 13.14 5.93
C GLU A 23 -20.15 13.94 5.91
N PRO A 24 -20.08 15.05 5.17
CA PRO A 24 -18.92 15.92 5.19
C PRO A 24 -18.82 16.61 6.55
N THR A 25 -17.70 16.43 7.24
CA THR A 25 -17.35 17.28 8.38
C THR A 25 -16.71 18.58 7.85
N ALA A 26 -16.93 19.68 8.56
CA ALA A 26 -16.37 20.99 8.18
C ALA A 26 -14.85 20.87 7.90
N GLY A 27 -14.44 21.24 6.71
CA GLY A 27 -13.06 21.26 6.29
C GLY A 27 -12.58 20.08 5.42
N GLN A 28 -13.45 19.16 5.03
CA GLN A 28 -13.11 18.07 4.13
C GLN A 28 -13.81 18.23 2.78
N ILE A 29 -13.06 18.18 1.68
CA ILE A 29 -13.56 18.58 0.37
C ILE A 29 -13.74 17.39 -0.55
N TRP A 30 -12.82 16.42 -0.55
CA TRP A 30 -12.78 15.38 -1.55
C TRP A 30 -13.55 14.14 -1.12
N LYS A 31 -14.59 13.78 -1.86
CA LYS A 31 -15.42 12.58 -1.66
C LYS A 31 -14.82 11.36 -2.34
N GLN A 32 -14.37 11.54 -3.57
CA GLN A 32 -13.81 10.48 -4.38
C GLN A 32 -12.58 10.99 -5.12
N GLY A 33 -11.61 10.12 -5.32
CA GLY A 33 -10.44 10.40 -6.12
C GLY A 33 -9.67 9.13 -6.42
N ARG A 34 -9.09 9.05 -7.61
CA ARG A 34 -8.30 7.92 -8.07
C ARG A 34 -7.08 8.43 -8.83
N ASN A 35 -5.92 7.82 -8.59
CA ASN A 35 -4.64 8.18 -9.19
C ASN A 35 -4.20 9.62 -8.89
N ILE A 36 -4.56 10.10 -7.70
CA ILE A 36 -4.27 11.44 -7.19
C ILE A 36 -3.34 11.32 -6.00
N TRP A 37 -2.39 12.24 -5.92
CA TRP A 37 -1.42 12.35 -4.86
C TRP A 37 -1.55 13.70 -4.12
N PHE A 38 -1.75 13.61 -2.80
CA PHE A 38 -1.78 14.76 -1.91
C PHE A 38 -0.39 14.93 -1.30
N ARG A 39 0.37 15.92 -1.73
CA ARG A 39 1.75 16.13 -1.30
C ARG A 39 2.06 17.60 -1.09
N ASP A 40 2.77 17.91 0.00
CA ASP A 40 3.42 19.22 0.24
C ASP A 40 2.52 20.43 -0.12
N LEU A 41 1.27 20.43 0.40
CA LEU A 41 0.25 21.44 0.11
C LEU A 41 -0.12 21.53 -1.39
N SER A 42 -0.07 20.41 -2.08
CA SER A 42 -0.54 20.30 -3.46
C SER A 42 -1.29 19.01 -3.70
N LEU A 43 -2.10 19.02 -4.75
CA LEU A 43 -2.80 17.90 -5.32
C LEU A 43 -2.21 17.63 -6.69
N GLU A 44 -1.67 16.46 -6.89
CA GLU A 44 -0.93 16.12 -8.10
C GLU A 44 -1.42 14.78 -8.66
N GLN A 45 -1.21 14.55 -9.95
CA GLN A 45 -1.37 13.22 -10.52
C GLN A 45 -0.21 12.31 -10.09
N LEU A 46 -0.51 11.04 -9.82
CA LEU A 46 0.51 10.05 -9.52
C LEU A 46 1.44 9.79 -10.70
N LEU A 47 2.70 9.52 -10.38
CA LEU A 47 3.69 9.06 -11.36
C LEU A 47 3.29 7.72 -11.94
N GLY A 48 3.63 7.50 -13.19
CA GLY A 48 3.25 6.32 -13.95
C GLY A 48 4.18 5.13 -13.76
N LYS A 49 3.97 4.11 -14.60
CA LYS A 49 4.67 2.83 -14.55
C LYS A 49 5.35 2.55 -15.88
N GLN A 50 6.54 1.96 -15.80
CA GLN A 50 7.28 1.50 -16.98
C GLN A 50 7.44 -0.02 -16.95
N LYS A 51 7.01 -0.68 -18.02
CA LYS A 51 7.09 -2.14 -18.12
C LYS A 51 8.55 -2.62 -18.21
N ILE A 52 8.86 -3.63 -17.39
CA ILE A 52 10.18 -4.29 -17.34
C ILE A 52 10.12 -5.59 -18.14
N VAL A 53 9.14 -6.45 -17.87
CA VAL A 53 9.03 -7.77 -18.46
C VAL A 53 7.57 -8.17 -18.67
N ASN A 54 7.30 -8.88 -19.77
CA ASN A 54 5.99 -9.49 -20.03
C ASN A 54 5.86 -10.80 -19.25
N ILE A 55 4.73 -10.99 -18.60
CA ILE A 55 4.38 -12.24 -17.93
C ILE A 55 3.05 -12.73 -18.50
N THR A 56 2.97 -14.02 -18.75
CA THR A 56 1.75 -14.68 -19.21
C THR A 56 1.22 -15.62 -18.12
N GLY A 57 -0.09 -15.74 -18.04
CA GLY A 57 -0.75 -16.55 -17.03
C GLY A 57 -1.17 -15.73 -15.79
N ARG A 58 -1.04 -16.31 -14.61
CA ARG A 58 -1.38 -15.59 -13.36
C ARG A 58 -0.29 -14.58 -12.99
N PRO A 59 -0.65 -13.49 -12.32
CA PRO A 59 0.34 -12.56 -11.77
C PRO A 59 1.29 -13.23 -10.76
N PRO A 60 2.57 -12.82 -10.69
CA PRO A 60 3.50 -13.26 -9.67
C PRO A 60 2.97 -13.07 -8.26
N LEU A 61 3.20 -14.07 -7.40
CA LEU A 61 2.81 -14.05 -6.00
C LEU A 61 4.01 -13.90 -5.04
N ALA A 62 5.23 -13.80 -5.58
CA ALA A 62 6.44 -13.53 -4.82
C ALA A 62 7.43 -12.74 -5.67
N LEU A 63 8.14 -11.83 -5.02
CA LEU A 63 9.20 -11.00 -5.60
C LEU A 63 10.39 -10.94 -4.66
N ALA A 64 11.60 -10.85 -5.22
CA ALA A 64 12.80 -10.52 -4.46
C ALA A 64 13.81 -9.79 -5.35
N GLN A 65 14.67 -8.99 -4.74
CA GLN A 65 15.78 -8.29 -5.40
C GLN A 65 17.10 -8.68 -4.72
N ALA A 66 18.15 -8.81 -5.50
CA ALA A 66 19.48 -9.05 -4.95
C ALA A 66 20.54 -8.30 -5.76
N PHE A 67 21.56 -7.81 -5.05
CA PHE A 67 22.73 -7.24 -5.67
C PHE A 67 23.84 -8.31 -5.77
N ASN A 68 24.02 -8.85 -6.97
CA ASN A 68 25.06 -9.85 -7.30
C ASN A 68 26.12 -9.18 -8.18
N PHE A 69 27.07 -8.47 -7.54
CA PHE A 69 28.07 -7.70 -8.28
C PHE A 69 28.70 -8.49 -9.43
N PRO A 70 28.77 -7.93 -10.67
CA PRO A 70 28.33 -6.58 -11.05
C PRO A 70 26.84 -6.46 -11.42
N ASN A 71 26.05 -7.52 -11.31
CA ASN A 71 24.68 -7.60 -11.77
C ASN A 71 23.68 -7.25 -10.65
N LYS A 72 22.54 -6.69 -11.06
CA LYS A 72 21.34 -6.54 -10.26
C LYS A 72 20.37 -7.65 -10.66
N SER A 73 19.92 -8.46 -9.72
CA SER A 73 19.02 -9.60 -10.00
C SER A 73 17.62 -9.35 -9.50
N LEU A 74 16.62 -9.63 -10.33
CA LEU A 74 15.21 -9.65 -10.00
C LEU A 74 14.73 -11.09 -10.04
N TYR A 75 14.05 -11.51 -8.98
CA TYR A 75 13.46 -12.83 -8.84
C TYR A 75 11.94 -12.69 -8.71
N TRP A 76 11.21 -13.60 -9.34
CA TRP A 76 9.76 -13.70 -9.17
C TRP A 76 9.25 -15.11 -9.34
N GLU A 77 8.12 -15.41 -8.73
CA GLU A 77 7.40 -16.67 -8.94
C GLU A 77 6.28 -16.48 -9.95
N ASN A 78 6.14 -17.41 -10.87
CA ASN A 78 4.98 -17.49 -11.75
C ASN A 78 4.66 -18.96 -12.07
N LEU A 79 3.40 -19.36 -11.82
CA LEU A 79 2.88 -20.71 -12.07
C LEU A 79 3.73 -21.85 -11.46
N GLY A 80 4.26 -21.64 -10.25
CA GLY A 80 5.07 -22.60 -9.54
C GLY A 80 6.54 -22.64 -9.99
N LEU A 81 6.94 -21.76 -10.91
CA LEU A 81 8.33 -21.60 -11.33
C LEU A 81 8.90 -20.31 -10.72
N VAL A 82 10.11 -20.39 -10.21
CA VAL A 82 10.88 -19.20 -9.80
C VAL A 82 11.81 -18.82 -10.96
N TYR A 83 11.76 -17.56 -11.33
CA TYR A 83 12.56 -16.98 -12.41
C TYR A 83 13.59 -16.00 -11.85
N GLN A 84 14.72 -15.92 -12.51
CA GLN A 84 15.74 -14.89 -12.31
C GLN A 84 15.93 -14.08 -13.60
N MET A 85 16.12 -12.80 -13.46
CA MET A 85 16.52 -11.91 -14.53
C MET A 85 17.65 -10.98 -14.04
N ASN A 86 18.73 -10.91 -14.77
CA ASN A 86 19.86 -10.07 -14.42
C ASN A 86 19.80 -8.77 -15.21
N GLY A 87 19.91 -7.65 -14.52
CA GLY A 87 20.04 -6.32 -15.11
C GLY A 87 21.47 -5.81 -15.05
N VAL A 88 21.90 -5.17 -16.12
CA VAL A 88 23.25 -4.55 -16.24
C VAL A 88 23.08 -3.08 -16.57
N GLY A 89 23.86 -2.24 -15.90
CA GLY A 89 23.85 -0.79 -16.12
C GLY A 89 22.89 -0.01 -15.19
N ASN A 90 22.77 1.27 -15.44
CA ASN A 90 21.87 2.17 -14.72
C ASN A 90 21.29 3.23 -15.69
N PRO A 91 19.97 3.21 -16.05
CA PRO A 91 19.00 2.18 -15.66
C PRO A 91 19.36 0.78 -16.17
N PRO A 92 18.97 -0.29 -15.44
CA PRO A 92 19.38 -1.63 -15.85
C PRO A 92 18.64 -2.08 -17.11
N VAL A 93 19.41 -2.65 -18.04
CA VAL A 93 18.88 -3.39 -19.18
C VAL A 93 18.85 -4.87 -18.79
N PHE A 94 17.69 -5.47 -18.82
CA PHE A 94 17.50 -6.85 -18.40
C PHE A 94 17.71 -7.83 -19.55
N GLY A 95 18.38 -8.95 -19.25
CA GLY A 95 18.45 -10.10 -20.13
C GLY A 95 17.15 -10.91 -20.17
N ALA A 96 17.16 -12.04 -20.87
CA ALA A 96 16.02 -12.95 -20.85
C ALA A 96 15.83 -13.58 -19.47
N PRO A 97 14.56 -13.84 -19.05
CA PRO A 97 14.28 -14.57 -17.83
C PRO A 97 14.83 -16.01 -17.88
N ASN A 98 15.42 -16.45 -16.77
CA ASN A 98 15.91 -17.80 -16.59
C ASN A 98 15.12 -18.51 -15.48
N ALA A 99 14.53 -19.67 -15.77
CA ALA A 99 13.86 -20.47 -14.76
C ALA A 99 14.88 -21.15 -13.85
N ILE A 100 14.75 -20.95 -12.53
CA ILE A 100 15.68 -21.51 -11.53
C ILE A 100 15.16 -22.84 -11.00
N VAL A 101 13.87 -22.89 -10.63
CA VAL A 101 13.23 -24.06 -10.01
C VAL A 101 11.77 -24.11 -10.40
N GLY A 102 11.25 -25.32 -10.57
CA GLY A 102 9.82 -25.59 -10.73
C GLY A 102 9.35 -26.52 -9.63
N LEU A 103 8.35 -26.08 -8.88
CA LEU A 103 7.57 -26.90 -7.98
C LEU A 103 6.11 -26.76 -8.40
N ALA A 104 5.42 -27.89 -8.57
CA ALA A 104 4.02 -27.90 -8.97
C ALA A 104 3.13 -27.43 -7.78
N THR A 105 3.19 -26.16 -7.45
CA THR A 105 2.42 -25.56 -6.36
C THR A 105 1.57 -24.41 -6.84
N THR A 106 0.40 -24.25 -6.23
CA THR A 106 -0.47 -23.09 -6.40
C THR A 106 -0.26 -22.03 -5.32
N ASN A 107 0.63 -22.29 -4.37
CA ASN A 107 0.89 -21.41 -3.25
C ASN A 107 1.83 -20.28 -3.62
N SER A 108 1.71 -19.20 -2.84
CA SER A 108 2.65 -18.09 -2.89
C SER A 108 3.98 -18.47 -2.26
N TYR A 109 5.07 -18.29 -2.99
CA TYR A 109 6.41 -18.38 -2.45
C TYR A 109 6.74 -17.21 -1.52
N TRP A 110 7.68 -17.47 -0.61
CA TRP A 110 8.50 -16.44 -0.01
C TRP A 110 9.92 -16.56 -0.60
N LEU A 111 10.43 -15.47 -1.13
CA LEU A 111 11.74 -15.37 -1.74
C LEU A 111 12.57 -14.40 -0.90
N GLU A 112 13.72 -14.86 -0.39
CA GLU A 112 14.57 -14.04 0.48
C GLU A 112 16.03 -14.10 -0.03
N PRO A 113 16.61 -12.97 -0.42
CA PRO A 113 18.00 -12.91 -0.84
C PRO A 113 18.98 -13.16 0.32
N TRP A 114 19.98 -14.01 0.07
CA TRP A 114 21.10 -14.26 0.96
C TRP A 114 22.42 -13.96 0.23
N GLY A 115 22.80 -12.69 0.19
CA GLY A 115 23.90 -12.26 -0.69
C GLY A 115 23.60 -12.62 -2.14
N ARG A 116 24.44 -13.49 -2.73
CA ARG A 116 24.25 -13.99 -4.12
C ARG A 116 23.31 -15.20 -4.22
N TRP A 117 22.86 -15.75 -3.11
CA TRP A 117 21.99 -16.92 -3.06
C TRP A 117 20.53 -16.48 -2.81
N LEU A 118 19.61 -17.39 -3.04
CA LEU A 118 18.19 -17.16 -2.81
C LEU A 118 17.61 -18.26 -1.92
N LEU A 119 17.07 -17.88 -0.78
CA LEU A 119 16.26 -18.75 0.08
C LEU A 119 14.82 -18.74 -0.42
N MET A 120 14.18 -19.91 -0.44
CA MET A 120 12.83 -20.08 -1.00
C MET A 120 12.00 -21.02 -0.15
N THR A 121 10.74 -20.67 0.06
CA THR A 121 9.71 -21.55 0.62
C THR A 121 8.36 -21.26 0.01
N ASP A 122 7.52 -22.27 -0.20
CA ASP A 122 6.13 -22.18 -0.63
C ASP A 122 5.13 -22.57 0.48
N GLY A 123 5.65 -22.91 1.65
CA GLY A 123 4.86 -23.33 2.81
C GLY A 123 4.28 -24.75 2.71
N GLN A 124 4.53 -25.49 1.64
CA GLN A 124 4.04 -26.88 1.44
C GLN A 124 5.17 -27.88 1.23
N ASN A 125 6.28 -27.44 0.64
CA ASN A 125 7.43 -28.27 0.36
C ASN A 125 8.60 -27.91 1.27
N GLN A 126 9.61 -28.79 1.33
CA GLN A 126 10.86 -28.52 2.03
C GLN A 126 11.48 -27.24 1.52
N PRO A 127 11.78 -26.26 2.38
CA PRO A 127 12.46 -25.04 1.97
C PRO A 127 13.82 -25.33 1.35
N SER A 128 14.24 -24.45 0.47
CA SER A 128 15.49 -24.65 -0.26
C SER A 128 16.30 -23.37 -0.41
N ILE A 129 17.60 -23.55 -0.68
CA ILE A 129 18.50 -22.48 -1.07
C ILE A 129 19.00 -22.73 -2.48
N TRP A 130 18.94 -21.70 -3.32
CA TRP A 130 19.52 -21.72 -4.66
C TRP A 130 20.87 -20.99 -4.66
N GLN A 131 21.90 -21.66 -5.18
CA GLN A 131 23.28 -21.18 -5.21
C GLN A 131 23.85 -21.09 -6.64
N GLY A 132 22.97 -21.06 -7.66
CA GLY A 132 23.35 -21.00 -9.07
C GLY A 132 23.28 -22.33 -9.80
N GLY A 133 22.95 -23.42 -9.13
CA GLY A 133 22.70 -24.76 -9.68
C GLY A 133 21.31 -25.30 -9.32
N SER A 134 21.21 -26.57 -9.00
CA SER A 134 19.97 -27.15 -8.43
C SER A 134 19.75 -26.61 -7.05
N PRO A 135 18.50 -26.30 -6.66
CA PRO A 135 18.17 -25.92 -5.29
C PRO A 135 18.52 -27.02 -4.29
N ILE A 136 19.06 -26.62 -3.16
CA ILE A 136 19.49 -27.52 -2.07
C ILE A 136 18.44 -27.41 -0.95
N PRO A 137 17.82 -28.53 -0.51
CA PRO A 137 16.91 -28.51 0.64
C PRO A 137 17.62 -28.05 1.91
N ILE A 138 16.94 -27.25 2.72
CA ILE A 138 17.45 -26.75 4.02
C ILE A 138 16.49 -27.12 5.15
N GLY A 139 17.00 -27.16 6.39
CA GLY A 139 16.20 -27.52 7.56
C GLY A 139 15.81 -28.99 7.63
N VAL A 140 16.42 -29.86 6.82
CA VAL A 140 16.13 -31.29 6.76
C VAL A 140 16.31 -31.94 8.13
N GLY A 141 15.28 -32.68 8.61
CA GLY A 141 15.27 -33.29 9.93
C GLY A 141 14.93 -32.34 11.09
N GLN A 142 14.81 -31.03 10.82
CA GLN A 142 14.39 -30.02 11.81
C GLN A 142 12.93 -29.58 11.59
N PHE A 143 12.52 -29.43 10.34
CA PHE A 143 11.15 -29.14 9.93
C PHE A 143 10.94 -29.56 8.49
N ALA A 144 9.71 -29.94 8.14
CA ALA A 144 9.35 -30.32 6.77
C ALA A 144 9.01 -29.10 5.93
N THR A 145 8.28 -28.12 6.50
CA THR A 145 7.93 -26.86 5.81
C THR A 145 8.00 -25.65 6.73
N CYS A 146 8.09 -24.47 6.15
CA CYS A 146 7.88 -23.20 6.83
C CYS A 146 7.11 -22.23 5.94
N GLN A 147 6.34 -21.31 6.52
CA GLN A 147 5.58 -20.34 5.74
C GLN A 147 6.40 -19.14 5.29
N ILE A 148 7.39 -18.76 6.09
CA ILE A 148 8.24 -17.58 5.86
C ILE A 148 9.67 -18.00 6.16
N ILE A 149 10.60 -17.57 5.31
CA ILE A 149 12.03 -17.66 5.58
C ILE A 149 12.64 -16.28 5.37
N LYS A 150 13.41 -15.80 6.35
CA LYS A 150 13.94 -14.44 6.32
C LYS A 150 15.40 -14.40 6.75
N LYS A 151 16.17 -13.55 6.11
CA LYS A 151 17.51 -13.21 6.57
C LYS A 151 17.44 -12.16 7.66
N ILE A 152 17.91 -12.49 8.85
CA ILE A 152 17.98 -11.56 9.97
C ILE A 152 19.42 -11.56 10.51
N ALA A 153 20.06 -10.41 10.41
CA ALA A 153 21.50 -10.30 10.67
C ALA A 153 22.30 -11.32 9.85
N GLN A 154 22.88 -12.32 10.51
CA GLN A 154 23.68 -13.37 9.88
C GLN A 154 23.00 -14.75 9.93
N PHE A 155 21.70 -14.79 10.20
CA PHE A 155 20.92 -16.02 10.31
C PHE A 155 19.89 -16.11 9.19
N ALA A 156 19.68 -17.33 8.68
CA ALA A 156 18.43 -17.66 8.01
C ALA A 156 17.44 -18.10 9.09
N VAL A 157 16.25 -17.51 9.13
CA VAL A 157 15.23 -17.76 10.15
C VAL A 157 13.95 -18.22 9.46
N ALA A 158 13.46 -19.39 9.82
CA ALA A 158 12.24 -20.01 9.31
C ALA A 158 11.12 -19.88 10.33
N TYR A 159 9.93 -19.46 9.89
CA TYR A 159 8.78 -19.22 10.76
C TYR A 159 7.56 -20.03 10.33
N ASN A 160 6.70 -20.34 11.31
CA ASN A 160 5.48 -21.13 11.12
C ASN A 160 5.86 -22.50 10.57
N LEU A 161 6.37 -23.36 11.46
CA LEU A 161 7.02 -24.63 11.13
C LEU A 161 6.01 -25.78 11.14
N THR A 162 6.17 -26.73 10.21
CA THR A 162 5.43 -28.00 10.25
C THR A 162 6.39 -29.19 10.13
N GLY A 163 5.94 -30.36 10.60
CA GLY A 163 6.74 -31.57 10.53
C GLY A 163 8.05 -31.49 11.31
N THR A 164 8.08 -30.78 12.43
CA THR A 164 9.21 -30.78 13.35
C THR A 164 9.22 -32.08 14.19
N PRO A 165 10.30 -32.44 14.85
CA PRO A 165 10.33 -33.57 15.78
C PRO A 165 9.25 -33.51 16.86
N ASP A 166 8.81 -32.29 17.24
CA ASP A 166 7.75 -32.05 18.23
C ASP A 166 6.34 -31.88 17.60
N GLY A 167 6.19 -32.12 16.31
CA GLY A 167 4.96 -31.94 15.53
C GLY A 167 4.89 -30.59 14.80
N ASP A 168 3.66 -30.12 14.49
CA ASP A 168 3.46 -28.83 13.86
C ASP A 168 3.50 -27.71 14.88
N LEU A 169 4.38 -26.74 14.65
CA LEU A 169 4.64 -25.59 15.52
C LEU A 169 4.40 -24.27 14.77
N PRO A 170 3.14 -23.88 14.51
CA PRO A 170 2.80 -22.72 13.72
C PRO A 170 3.18 -21.37 14.39
N ASN A 171 3.42 -21.39 15.68
CA ASN A 171 3.89 -20.24 16.48
C ASN A 171 5.36 -20.33 16.85
N ALA A 172 6.15 -21.15 16.15
CA ALA A 172 7.58 -21.30 16.39
C ALA A 172 8.40 -20.77 15.21
N PHE A 173 9.67 -20.52 15.50
CA PHE A 173 10.68 -20.26 14.49
C PHE A 173 11.97 -21.05 14.81
N ALA A 174 12.71 -21.36 13.76
CA ALA A 174 14.04 -21.96 13.83
C ALA A 174 15.03 -21.08 13.09
N TRP A 175 16.30 -21.14 13.46
CA TRP A 175 17.35 -20.40 12.78
C TRP A 175 18.57 -21.29 12.49
N SER A 176 19.25 -20.92 11.38
CA SER A 176 20.47 -21.58 10.94
C SER A 176 21.65 -21.23 11.84
N ASP A 177 22.78 -21.84 11.59
CA ASP A 177 24.06 -21.39 12.13
C ASP A 177 24.45 -20.00 11.58
N VAL A 178 25.37 -19.34 12.29
CA VAL A 178 25.85 -18.00 11.91
C VAL A 178 26.51 -18.05 10.54
N SER A 179 26.04 -17.21 9.62
CA SER A 179 26.56 -17.09 8.26
C SER A 179 26.48 -18.37 7.39
N ASP A 180 25.87 -19.44 7.90
CA ASP A 180 25.64 -20.68 7.16
C ASP A 180 24.13 -21.01 7.09
N PRO A 181 23.43 -20.57 6.04
CA PRO A 181 22.00 -20.82 5.86
C PRO A 181 21.66 -22.29 5.53
N THR A 182 22.65 -23.16 5.43
CA THR A 182 22.43 -24.59 5.15
C THR A 182 22.48 -25.45 6.43
N ASN A 183 23.12 -24.97 7.50
CA ASN A 183 23.26 -25.70 8.75
C ASN A 183 22.15 -25.32 9.76
N TRP A 184 21.18 -26.21 9.94
CA TRP A 184 20.03 -26.04 10.83
C TRP A 184 20.00 -27.01 12.00
N THR A 185 20.96 -27.96 12.04
CA THR A 185 20.98 -28.99 13.09
C THR A 185 21.59 -28.41 14.36
N PRO A 186 20.85 -28.40 15.49
CA PRO A 186 21.42 -27.97 16.76
C PRO A 186 22.62 -28.81 17.20
N ASP A 187 23.71 -28.14 17.51
CA ASP A 187 24.95 -28.74 18.02
C ASP A 187 25.56 -27.80 19.06
N PRO A 188 26.25 -28.33 20.11
CA PRO A 188 26.90 -27.49 21.14
C PRO A 188 27.89 -26.47 20.56
N THR A 189 28.42 -26.70 19.36
CA THR A 189 29.46 -25.87 18.75
C THR A 189 28.89 -24.84 17.75
N ASN A 190 27.58 -24.86 17.46
CA ASN A 190 26.92 -23.94 16.52
C ASN A 190 25.77 -23.17 17.19
N ALA A 191 25.25 -22.18 16.46
CA ALA A 191 24.16 -21.32 16.93
C ALA A 191 22.76 -21.81 16.53
N ALA A 192 22.64 -22.86 15.70
CA ALA A 192 21.35 -23.32 15.21
C ALA A 192 20.44 -23.83 16.33
N ARG A 193 19.20 -23.33 16.42
CA ARG A 193 18.19 -23.70 17.44
C ARG A 193 16.79 -23.42 16.91
N ASN A 194 15.79 -23.70 17.74
CA ASN A 194 14.41 -23.30 17.54
C ASN A 194 13.82 -22.71 18.83
N LEU A 195 12.74 -21.94 18.67
CA LEU A 195 12.00 -21.34 19.78
C LEU A 195 10.51 -21.29 19.47
N THR A 196 9.69 -21.75 20.42
CA THR A 196 8.23 -21.59 20.35
C THR A 196 7.81 -20.34 21.10
N ILE A 197 7.08 -19.45 20.44
CA ILE A 197 6.56 -18.22 21.05
C ILE A 197 5.18 -18.51 21.64
N ARG A 198 5.14 -18.66 22.99
CA ARG A 198 3.89 -19.01 23.69
C ARG A 198 2.91 -17.85 23.84
N ASP A 199 3.38 -16.62 23.69
CA ASP A 199 2.60 -15.40 23.89
C ASP A 199 1.82 -14.96 22.62
N LEU A 200 2.02 -15.65 21.50
CA LEU A 200 1.19 -15.45 20.31
C LEU A 200 -0.14 -16.19 20.47
N ASP A 201 -1.22 -15.53 20.07
CA ASP A 201 -2.59 -16.04 20.13
C ASP A 201 -2.91 -17.07 19.04
N SER A 202 -2.13 -17.06 17.96
CA SER A 202 -2.32 -17.93 16.80
C SER A 202 -1.01 -18.16 16.05
N GLU A 203 -1.09 -18.75 14.87
CA GLU A 203 0.02 -18.96 13.96
C GLU A 203 0.75 -17.66 13.59
N ILE A 204 2.03 -17.76 13.28
CA ILE A 204 2.81 -16.65 12.72
C ILE A 204 2.35 -16.43 11.28
N VAL A 205 1.86 -15.22 11.00
CA VAL A 205 1.31 -14.82 9.70
C VAL A 205 2.29 -13.95 8.92
N CYS A 206 2.99 -13.03 9.60
CA CYS A 206 3.92 -12.07 8.97
C CYS A 206 5.12 -11.80 9.86
N VAL A 207 6.24 -11.49 9.24
CA VAL A 207 7.45 -11.04 9.92
C VAL A 207 7.99 -9.80 9.21
N ALA A 208 8.20 -8.72 9.96
CA ALA A 208 8.67 -7.44 9.43
C ALA A 208 9.85 -6.92 10.24
N ASP A 209 10.79 -6.22 9.60
CA ASP A 209 11.92 -5.61 10.29
C ASP A 209 11.48 -4.41 11.12
N LEU A 210 12.09 -4.21 12.29
CA LEU A 210 11.80 -3.08 13.15
C LEU A 210 13.08 -2.65 13.90
N GLY A 211 13.85 -1.79 13.28
CA GLY A 211 15.16 -1.38 13.79
C GLY A 211 16.16 -2.56 13.80
N ILE A 212 16.72 -2.86 14.97
CA ILE A 212 17.62 -4.00 15.18
C ILE A 212 16.90 -5.30 15.56
N SER A 213 15.60 -5.21 15.83
CA SER A 213 14.70 -6.31 16.13
C SER A 213 13.85 -6.63 14.91
N HIS A 214 13.13 -7.72 14.96
CA HIS A 214 12.04 -7.97 14.03
C HIS A 214 10.74 -8.21 14.77
N ALA A 215 9.65 -7.79 14.16
CA ALA A 215 8.32 -7.95 14.68
C ALA A 215 7.68 -9.19 14.06
N VAL A 216 7.24 -10.11 14.91
CA VAL A 216 6.51 -11.31 14.53
C VAL A 216 5.04 -11.07 14.80
N TYR A 217 4.21 -11.22 13.76
CA TYR A 217 2.78 -10.98 13.80
C TYR A 217 2.02 -12.29 13.69
N SER A 218 1.09 -12.49 14.62
CA SER A 218 -0.02 -13.41 14.47
C SER A 218 -1.24 -12.68 13.87
N ARG A 219 -2.44 -13.25 13.97
CA ARG A 219 -3.66 -12.60 13.47
C ARG A 219 -4.05 -11.34 14.24
N ASP A 220 -3.82 -11.33 15.57
CA ASP A 220 -4.27 -10.25 16.44
C ASP A 220 -3.21 -9.79 17.45
N THR A 221 -1.99 -10.36 17.38
CA THR A 221 -0.90 -10.05 18.31
C THR A 221 0.40 -9.82 17.57
N MET A 222 1.19 -8.88 18.05
CA MET A 222 2.55 -8.63 17.60
C MET A 222 3.53 -8.77 18.76
N LEU A 223 4.67 -9.40 18.50
CA LEU A 223 5.77 -9.55 19.45
C LEU A 223 7.08 -9.12 18.80
N LEU A 224 7.92 -8.42 19.57
CA LEU A 224 9.30 -8.16 19.17
C LEU A 224 10.19 -9.36 19.51
N VAL A 225 11.02 -9.75 18.56
CA VAL A 225 12.04 -10.79 18.73
C VAL A 225 13.40 -10.19 18.37
N GLN A 226 14.38 -10.41 19.25
CA GLN A 226 15.72 -9.88 19.09
C GLN A 226 16.78 -10.93 19.37
N TYR A 227 17.84 -10.94 18.59
CA TYR A 227 19.02 -11.71 18.89
C TYR A 227 19.86 -11.02 19.97
N VAL A 228 20.13 -11.71 21.07
CA VAL A 228 20.81 -11.13 22.24
C VAL A 228 22.18 -11.75 22.50
N GLY A 229 22.65 -12.59 21.61
CA GLY A 229 24.00 -13.18 21.68
C GLY A 229 24.00 -14.71 21.71
N PRO A 230 25.18 -15.33 21.60
CA PRO A 230 25.30 -16.78 21.43
C PRO A 230 24.78 -17.59 22.63
N ASP A 231 24.88 -17.07 23.83
CA ASP A 231 24.47 -17.80 25.05
C ASP A 231 22.95 -17.82 25.25
N ALA A 232 22.27 -16.71 24.92
CA ALA A 232 20.83 -16.55 25.12
C ALA A 232 20.05 -16.73 23.83
N GLY A 233 20.70 -16.69 22.68
CA GLY A 233 20.08 -16.84 21.35
C GLY A 233 19.09 -15.71 21.04
N TRP A 234 17.88 -16.10 20.66
CA TRP A 234 16.77 -15.20 20.36
C TRP A 234 15.84 -15.06 21.56
N LEU A 235 15.53 -13.84 21.94
CA LEU A 235 14.53 -13.55 22.96
C LEU A 235 13.33 -12.85 22.34
N GLY A 236 12.14 -13.42 22.57
CA GLY A 236 10.90 -12.68 22.50
C GLY A 236 10.72 -11.86 23.77
N THR A 237 10.17 -10.67 23.68
CA THR A 237 9.87 -9.82 24.84
C THR A 237 8.42 -10.04 25.28
N PRO A 238 8.12 -11.09 26.08
CA PRO A 238 6.75 -11.53 26.35
C PRO A 238 5.89 -10.48 27.06
N ASN A 239 6.50 -9.59 27.84
CA ASN A 239 5.79 -8.51 28.53
C ASN A 239 5.46 -7.30 27.60
N GLN A 240 5.82 -7.37 26.33
CA GLN A 240 5.60 -6.32 25.33
C GLN A 240 4.78 -6.81 24.12
N ALA A 241 4.09 -7.93 24.27
CA ALA A 241 3.16 -8.37 23.23
C ALA A 241 2.05 -7.32 23.05
N LEU A 242 2.01 -6.68 21.90
CA LEU A 242 0.95 -5.75 21.54
C LEU A 242 -0.24 -6.55 21.02
N ARG A 243 -1.37 -6.45 21.73
CA ARG A 243 -2.63 -7.10 21.37
C ARG A 243 -3.54 -6.13 20.64
N GLY A 244 -4.31 -6.65 19.69
CA GLY A 244 -5.22 -5.86 18.87
C GLY A 244 -4.60 -5.37 17.57
N ILE A 245 -3.31 -5.61 17.33
CA ILE A 245 -2.68 -5.43 16.02
C ILE A 245 -2.10 -6.77 15.56
N GLY A 246 -2.33 -7.10 14.30
CA GLY A 246 -1.87 -8.34 13.72
C GLY A 246 -1.75 -8.23 12.20
N ALA A 247 -1.45 -9.35 11.56
CA ALA A 247 -1.29 -9.43 10.13
C ALA A 247 -2.36 -10.34 9.50
N VAL A 248 -2.77 -10.01 8.29
CA VAL A 248 -3.77 -10.80 7.53
C VAL A 248 -3.13 -11.61 6.40
N SER A 249 -1.90 -11.28 6.03
CA SER A 249 -1.11 -12.01 5.02
C SER A 249 0.38 -11.87 5.32
N LYS A 250 1.19 -12.67 4.63
CA LYS A 250 2.67 -12.63 4.70
C LYS A 250 3.24 -11.25 4.37
N HIS A 251 2.54 -10.47 3.55
CA HIS A 251 2.99 -9.17 3.05
C HIS A 251 2.08 -8.01 3.50
N SER A 252 1.22 -8.18 4.51
CA SER A 252 0.30 -7.12 4.94
C SER A 252 0.94 -6.05 5.83
N VAL A 253 2.16 -6.27 6.30
CA VAL A 253 2.94 -5.32 7.13
C VAL A 253 4.16 -4.84 6.36
N VAL A 254 4.38 -3.54 6.38
CA VAL A 254 5.45 -2.84 5.65
C VAL A 254 6.33 -2.09 6.64
N SER A 255 7.63 -2.29 6.55
CA SER A 255 8.63 -1.59 7.38
C SER A 255 9.05 -0.30 6.70
N VAL A 256 8.95 0.83 7.39
CA VAL A 256 9.43 2.14 6.91
C VAL A 256 10.21 2.83 8.00
N GLY A 257 11.52 2.82 7.88
CA GLY A 257 12.43 3.34 8.90
C GLY A 257 12.29 2.56 10.23
N ARG A 258 11.90 3.26 11.29
CA ARG A 258 11.71 2.65 12.61
C ARG A 258 10.26 2.27 12.92
N PHE A 259 9.39 2.20 11.95
CA PHE A 259 7.97 1.90 12.11
C PHE A 259 7.53 0.79 11.18
N ASN A 260 6.59 0.00 11.66
CA ASN A 260 5.81 -0.90 10.84
C ASN A 260 4.42 -0.33 10.62
N TYR A 261 3.97 -0.37 9.37
CA TYR A 261 2.63 -0.01 8.93
C TYR A 261 1.94 -1.28 8.45
N GLY A 262 0.76 -1.56 8.96
CA GLY A 262 0.06 -2.79 8.61
C GLY A 262 -1.42 -2.57 8.35
N ILE A 263 -1.99 -3.47 7.56
CA ILE A 263 -3.43 -3.63 7.40
C ILE A 263 -3.87 -4.89 8.12
N SER A 264 -4.88 -4.74 8.98
CA SER A 264 -5.50 -5.83 9.73
C SER A 264 -7.02 -5.76 9.56
N ARG A 265 -7.73 -6.75 10.08
CA ARG A 265 -9.21 -6.69 10.11
C ARG A 265 -9.76 -5.56 10.99
N ALA A 266 -8.96 -5.09 11.93
CA ALA A 266 -9.30 -3.99 12.82
C ALA A 266 -8.96 -2.60 12.24
N GLY A 267 -8.38 -2.53 11.04
CA GLY A 267 -8.02 -1.28 10.37
C GLY A 267 -6.55 -1.21 9.95
N ILE A 268 -6.13 -0.05 9.50
CA ILE A 268 -4.73 0.24 9.19
C ILE A 268 -4.04 0.77 10.44
N PHE A 269 -2.89 0.22 10.79
CA PHE A 269 -2.14 0.60 11.98
C PHE A 269 -0.70 1.00 11.68
N ALA A 270 -0.09 1.72 12.61
CA ALA A 270 1.35 1.94 12.70
C ALA A 270 1.85 1.59 14.09
N THR A 271 3.06 1.02 14.17
CA THR A 271 3.71 0.69 15.44
C THR A 271 5.22 0.93 15.38
N ASP A 272 5.79 1.33 16.52
CA ASP A 272 7.24 1.40 16.75
C ASP A 272 7.76 0.19 17.56
N GLY A 273 6.89 -0.79 17.79
CA GLY A 273 7.18 -1.98 18.58
C GLY A 273 6.84 -1.86 20.07
N ASN A 274 6.67 -0.65 20.60
CA ASN A 274 6.28 -0.41 21.99
C ASN A 274 4.84 0.07 22.12
N THR A 275 4.40 0.85 21.12
CA THR A 275 3.05 1.41 21.05
C THR A 275 2.51 1.23 19.64
N PHE A 276 1.19 1.37 19.50
CA PHE A 276 0.55 1.38 18.19
C PHE A 276 -0.62 2.35 18.15
N ASN A 277 -0.94 2.79 16.94
CA ASN A 277 -2.14 3.55 16.64
C ASN A 277 -2.78 3.09 15.34
N TYR A 278 -4.10 3.21 15.29
CA TYR A 278 -4.84 3.01 14.05
C TYR A 278 -4.98 4.31 13.28
N ALA A 279 -4.96 4.19 11.96
CA ALA A 279 -5.39 5.26 11.07
C ALA A 279 -6.88 5.58 11.31
N ASP A 280 -7.30 6.76 10.90
CA ASP A 280 -8.59 7.38 11.19
C ASP A 280 -9.79 6.42 11.24
N ARG A 281 -10.11 5.95 12.45
CA ARG A 281 -11.38 5.30 12.74
C ARG A 281 -12.45 6.39 12.89
N PRO A 282 -13.67 6.27 12.36
CA PRO A 282 -14.30 5.08 11.81
C PRO A 282 -14.32 5.02 10.27
N ALA A 283 -13.83 6.03 9.55
CA ALA A 283 -14.02 6.12 8.10
C ALA A 283 -13.25 5.04 7.34
N ILE A 284 -11.98 4.80 7.70
CA ILE A 284 -11.14 3.77 7.07
C ILE A 284 -11.66 2.38 7.43
N ASP A 285 -12.03 2.14 8.68
CA ASP A 285 -12.58 0.85 9.12
C ASP A 285 -13.84 0.51 8.34
N ARG A 286 -14.76 1.47 8.19
CA ARG A 286 -15.98 1.31 7.39
C ARG A 286 -15.65 1.01 5.93
N PHE A 287 -14.74 1.78 5.33
CA PHE A 287 -14.31 1.56 3.96
C PHE A 287 -13.76 0.15 3.75
N LEU A 288 -12.89 -0.32 4.64
CA LEU A 288 -12.32 -1.65 4.57
C LEU A 288 -13.38 -2.75 4.73
N GLN A 289 -14.34 -2.59 5.65
CA GLN A 289 -15.42 -3.54 5.86
C GLN A 289 -16.39 -3.62 4.67
N GLU A 290 -16.72 -2.49 4.06
CA GLU A 290 -17.67 -2.42 2.95
C GLU A 290 -17.07 -2.85 1.60
N ASN A 291 -15.74 -2.77 1.43
CA ASN A 291 -15.13 -2.92 0.12
C ASN A 291 -14.13 -4.07 0.00
N VAL A 292 -13.48 -4.50 1.09
CA VAL A 292 -12.42 -5.51 1.03
C VAL A 292 -13.01 -6.91 1.18
N ASP A 293 -12.62 -7.80 0.27
CA ASP A 293 -12.94 -9.23 0.38
C ASP A 293 -11.98 -9.93 1.37
N TRP A 294 -12.37 -9.97 2.62
CA TRP A 294 -11.60 -10.60 3.70
C TRP A 294 -11.49 -12.13 3.58
N SER A 295 -12.25 -12.78 2.72
CA SER A 295 -12.07 -14.21 2.41
C SER A 295 -10.77 -14.45 1.64
N GLN A 296 -10.30 -13.45 0.91
CA GLN A 296 -9.03 -13.43 0.17
C GLN A 296 -7.92 -12.63 0.87
N ALA A 297 -8.04 -12.42 2.18
CA ALA A 297 -7.09 -11.59 2.95
C ALA A 297 -5.62 -12.04 2.82
N SER A 298 -5.38 -13.35 2.63
CA SER A 298 -4.02 -13.90 2.40
C SER A 298 -3.33 -13.36 1.15
N THR A 299 -4.08 -12.74 0.23
CA THR A 299 -3.56 -12.15 -0.99
C THR A 299 -3.28 -10.64 -0.88
N ILE A 300 -3.54 -10.03 0.27
CA ILE A 300 -3.21 -8.63 0.54
C ILE A 300 -1.70 -8.47 0.51
N TRP A 301 -1.24 -7.46 -0.22
CA TRP A 301 0.19 -7.19 -0.39
C TRP A 301 0.49 -5.73 -0.14
N GLY A 302 1.37 -5.44 0.83
CA GLY A 302 1.88 -4.11 1.12
C GLY A 302 3.33 -3.94 0.67
N TYR A 303 3.70 -2.72 0.32
CA TYR A 303 5.06 -2.33 0.04
C TYR A 303 5.27 -0.82 0.24
N TRP A 304 6.51 -0.43 0.48
CA TRP A 304 6.92 0.96 0.55
C TRP A 304 7.35 1.47 -0.83
N ASP A 305 6.73 2.53 -1.29
CA ASP A 305 7.14 3.26 -2.48
C ASP A 305 7.82 4.57 -2.04
N ASP A 306 9.14 4.53 -1.96
CA ASP A 306 9.95 5.65 -1.50
C ASP A 306 9.98 6.83 -2.50
N LYS A 307 9.70 6.58 -3.77
CA LYS A 307 9.59 7.62 -4.81
C LYS A 307 8.35 8.47 -4.63
N SER A 308 7.20 7.84 -4.43
CA SER A 308 5.97 8.55 -4.09
C SER A 308 5.88 8.91 -2.60
N GLY A 309 6.70 8.30 -1.75
CA GLY A 309 6.65 8.46 -0.30
C GLY A 309 5.39 7.83 0.32
N LEU A 310 4.87 6.77 -0.27
CA LEU A 310 3.63 6.12 0.16
C LEU A 310 3.85 4.69 0.61
N VAL A 311 3.21 4.31 1.70
CA VAL A 311 2.93 2.90 1.99
C VAL A 311 1.70 2.52 1.17
N LYS A 312 1.83 1.51 0.33
CA LYS A 312 0.78 1.03 -0.55
C LYS A 312 0.34 -0.37 -0.14
N TRP A 313 -0.97 -0.62 -0.10
CA TRP A 313 -1.54 -1.95 0.07
C TRP A 313 -2.47 -2.26 -1.08
N ILE A 314 -2.31 -3.43 -1.65
CA ILE A 314 -3.14 -3.99 -2.70
C ILE A 314 -4.14 -4.93 -2.03
N VAL A 315 -5.41 -4.59 -2.09
CA VAL A 315 -6.48 -5.33 -1.43
C VAL A 315 -7.46 -5.92 -2.44
N PRO A 316 -7.94 -7.17 -2.24
CA PRO A 316 -9.01 -7.73 -3.06
C PRO A 316 -10.33 -7.04 -2.74
N LEU A 317 -11.17 -6.82 -3.74
CA LEU A 317 -12.46 -6.15 -3.59
C LEU A 317 -13.62 -7.15 -3.53
N LEU A 318 -14.60 -6.85 -2.68
CA LEU A 318 -15.91 -7.48 -2.74
C LEU A 318 -16.56 -7.20 -4.11
N THR A 319 -17.24 -8.19 -4.69
CA THR A 319 -17.97 -8.02 -5.96
C THR A 319 -19.12 -7.01 -5.85
N THR A 320 -19.58 -6.70 -4.65
CA THR A 320 -20.59 -5.69 -4.33
C THR A 320 -20.01 -4.28 -4.15
N SER A 321 -18.67 -4.15 -4.09
CA SER A 321 -18.01 -2.86 -3.94
C SER A 321 -18.26 -1.97 -5.18
N VAL A 322 -18.48 -0.68 -4.96
CA VAL A 322 -18.59 0.31 -6.04
C VAL A 322 -17.29 0.50 -6.84
N PHE A 323 -16.16 0.05 -6.28
CA PHE A 323 -14.84 0.09 -6.94
C PHE A 323 -14.54 -1.18 -7.74
N TYR A 324 -15.36 -2.23 -7.57
CA TYR A 324 -15.14 -3.50 -8.24
C TYR A 324 -15.56 -3.46 -9.70
N SER A 325 -14.72 -4.03 -10.54
CA SER A 325 -15.14 -4.51 -11.87
C SER A 325 -14.37 -5.80 -12.17
N PRO A 326 -14.86 -6.65 -13.10
CA PRO A 326 -14.14 -7.86 -13.49
C PRO A 326 -12.72 -7.59 -14.02
N SER A 327 -12.49 -6.40 -14.61
CA SER A 327 -11.18 -5.93 -15.05
C SER A 327 -10.34 -5.29 -13.93
N LEU A 328 -10.95 -4.94 -12.79
CA LEU A 328 -10.32 -4.29 -11.64
C LEU A 328 -10.79 -4.97 -10.34
N PRO A 329 -10.40 -6.25 -10.11
CA PRO A 329 -10.85 -7.01 -8.95
C PRO A 329 -10.14 -6.61 -7.65
N ARG A 330 -9.17 -5.71 -7.73
CA ARG A 330 -8.35 -5.23 -6.62
C ARG A 330 -8.31 -3.71 -6.59
N LEU A 331 -7.91 -3.18 -5.44
CA LEU A 331 -7.69 -1.75 -5.23
C LEU A 331 -6.36 -1.56 -4.52
N THR A 332 -5.62 -0.55 -4.93
CA THR A 332 -4.43 -0.12 -4.20
C THR A 332 -4.78 1.05 -3.29
N ILE A 333 -4.49 0.90 -2.03
CA ILE A 333 -4.67 1.92 -1.00
C ILE A 333 -3.30 2.53 -0.71
N GLY A 334 -3.18 3.85 -0.74
CA GLY A 334 -1.95 4.56 -0.40
C GLY A 334 -2.08 5.37 0.89
N MET A 335 -1.02 5.39 1.69
CA MET A 335 -0.92 6.20 2.90
C MET A 335 0.46 6.87 2.98
N ASP A 336 0.50 8.18 3.25
CA ASP A 336 1.76 8.91 3.48
C ASP A 336 2.18 8.80 4.96
N PRO A 337 3.27 8.10 5.27
CA PRO A 337 3.77 7.95 6.63
C PRO A 337 4.34 9.24 7.23
N LYS A 338 4.68 10.26 6.42
CA LYS A 338 5.21 11.54 6.90
C LYS A 338 4.15 12.40 7.57
N MET A 339 2.88 12.16 7.27
CA MET A 339 1.75 12.91 7.85
C MET A 339 1.33 12.43 9.24
N ARG A 340 2.12 11.63 9.91
CA ARG A 340 1.92 11.28 11.32
C ARG A 340 2.25 12.48 12.21
N THR A 341 1.42 12.74 13.21
CA THR A 341 1.76 13.64 14.31
C THR A 341 2.39 12.79 15.42
N VAL A 342 3.64 13.06 15.74
CA VAL A 342 4.33 12.45 16.88
C VAL A 342 4.19 13.43 18.05
N THR A 343 3.44 13.07 19.08
CA THR A 343 3.50 13.76 20.38
C THR A 343 4.54 13.09 21.26
N LYS A 344 4.97 13.76 22.34
CA LYS A 344 5.96 13.20 23.28
C LYS A 344 5.57 11.84 23.88
N GLU A 345 4.29 11.49 23.84
CA GLU A 345 3.71 10.33 24.53
C GLU A 345 3.08 9.29 23.61
N SER A 346 2.77 9.61 22.35
CA SER A 346 2.12 8.67 21.43
C SER A 346 2.30 9.02 19.97
N ILE A 347 2.21 7.99 19.10
CA ILE A 347 2.17 8.13 17.66
C ILE A 347 0.71 8.33 17.28
N TYR A 348 0.40 9.46 16.66
CA TYR A 348 -0.88 9.63 16.00
C TYR A 348 -0.68 9.47 14.49
N LEU A 349 -1.32 8.47 13.90
CA LEU A 349 -1.58 8.52 12.47
C LEU A 349 -2.57 9.67 12.27
N SER A 350 -2.12 10.73 11.60
CA SER A 350 -3.01 11.83 11.31
C SER A 350 -4.16 11.33 10.42
N ARG A 351 -5.29 12.02 10.42
CA ARG A 351 -6.46 11.74 9.57
C ARG A 351 -6.17 11.81 8.06
N LYS A 352 -4.93 12.00 7.68
CA LYS A 352 -4.42 12.34 6.35
C LYS A 352 -3.47 11.25 5.85
N PRO A 353 -3.26 11.16 4.63
CA PRO A 353 -4.07 11.06 3.43
C PRO A 353 -4.24 9.62 2.98
N PHE A 354 -5.44 9.15 3.07
CA PHE A 354 -5.84 7.89 2.46
C PHE A 354 -6.12 8.15 0.97
N MET A 355 -5.48 7.40 0.10
CA MET A 355 -5.58 7.56 -1.34
C MET A 355 -6.02 6.26 -1.99
N LEU A 356 -6.86 6.36 -3.01
CA LEU A 356 -7.23 5.25 -3.86
C LEU A 356 -6.41 5.32 -5.15
N LEU A 357 -5.71 4.23 -5.45
CA LEU A 357 -4.85 4.11 -6.60
C LEU A 357 -5.40 3.10 -7.60
N ASP A 358 -4.66 2.86 -8.68
CA ASP A 358 -5.07 1.91 -9.69
C ASP A 358 -5.24 0.48 -9.13
N GLY A 359 -6.33 -0.19 -9.49
CA GLY A 359 -6.68 -1.53 -9.03
C GLY A 359 -6.11 -2.69 -9.86
N LEU A 360 -5.19 -2.43 -10.77
CA LEU A 360 -4.55 -3.46 -11.60
C LEU A 360 -3.35 -4.14 -10.94
N GLN A 361 -2.91 -3.69 -9.79
CA GLN A 361 -1.76 -4.26 -9.10
C GLN A 361 -2.10 -5.54 -8.37
N TYR A 362 -1.12 -6.46 -8.29
CA TYR A 362 -1.22 -7.73 -7.56
C TYR A 362 -0.15 -7.87 -6.48
N GLY A 363 0.94 -7.13 -6.57
CA GLY A 363 2.01 -7.13 -5.60
C GLY A 363 2.98 -5.97 -5.88
N GLY A 364 3.92 -5.77 -5.00
CA GLY A 364 4.97 -4.77 -5.15
C GLY A 364 6.07 -4.95 -4.11
N MET A 365 7.21 -4.32 -4.36
CA MET A 365 8.33 -4.28 -3.42
C MET A 365 9.03 -2.94 -3.50
N GLU A 366 9.62 -2.54 -2.40
CA GLU A 366 10.38 -1.31 -2.29
C GLU A 366 11.65 -1.33 -3.14
N ARG A 367 12.23 -0.16 -3.34
CA ARG A 367 13.50 0.02 -4.01
C ARG A 367 14.64 -0.41 -3.09
N GLU A 368 15.25 -1.55 -3.35
CA GLU A 368 16.46 -1.99 -2.65
C GLU A 368 17.69 -1.96 -3.58
N VAL A 369 17.57 -2.57 -4.74
CA VAL A 369 18.65 -2.77 -5.70
C VAL A 369 18.46 -1.96 -6.97
N PHE A 370 17.20 -1.75 -7.36
CA PHE A 370 16.84 -0.98 -8.56
C PHE A 370 16.49 0.46 -8.20
N ASP A 371 16.51 1.36 -9.19
CA ASP A 371 16.29 2.78 -8.99
C ASP A 371 14.82 3.17 -8.74
N TYR A 372 13.91 2.22 -8.94
CA TYR A 372 12.47 2.36 -8.75
C TYR A 372 11.88 1.17 -7.99
N PRO A 373 10.79 1.37 -7.22
CA PRO A 373 9.97 0.28 -6.72
C PRO A 373 9.46 -0.58 -7.87
N ILE A 374 9.23 -1.87 -7.62
CA ILE A 374 8.74 -2.80 -8.62
C ILE A 374 7.31 -3.20 -8.26
N THR A 375 6.41 -3.21 -9.24
CA THR A 375 5.03 -3.65 -9.07
C THR A 375 4.66 -4.76 -10.03
N VAL A 376 3.75 -5.61 -9.57
CA VAL A 376 3.17 -6.71 -10.34
C VAL A 376 1.85 -6.25 -10.93
N MET A 377 1.73 -6.35 -12.25
CA MET A 377 0.50 -6.14 -13.02
C MET A 377 0.07 -7.47 -13.67
N PRO A 378 -1.17 -7.60 -14.18
CA PRO A 378 -1.65 -8.82 -14.81
C PRO A 378 -0.78 -9.34 -15.95
N ASP A 379 -0.12 -8.43 -16.66
CA ASP A 379 0.63 -8.70 -17.89
C ASP A 379 2.14 -8.52 -17.74
N GLY A 380 2.65 -8.30 -16.53
CA GLY A 380 4.08 -8.15 -16.33
C GLY A 380 4.53 -7.51 -15.02
N LEU A 381 5.84 -7.29 -14.96
CA LEU A 381 6.48 -6.50 -13.93
C LEU A 381 6.78 -5.10 -14.46
N TYR A 382 6.65 -4.11 -13.58
CA TYR A 382 6.79 -2.70 -13.91
C TYR A 382 7.63 -1.99 -12.85
N TYR A 383 8.44 -1.02 -13.29
CA TYR A 383 8.89 0.04 -12.40
C TYR A 383 7.70 0.92 -12.03
N ASP A 384 7.54 1.22 -10.76
CA ASP A 384 6.51 2.13 -10.25
C ASP A 384 7.07 3.54 -10.06
N SER A 385 6.20 4.55 -10.09
CA SER A 385 6.53 5.95 -9.82
C SER A 385 7.68 6.50 -10.67
N VAL A 386 7.71 6.13 -11.96
CA VAL A 386 8.72 6.57 -12.92
C VAL A 386 8.48 8.02 -13.31
N GLU A 387 9.49 8.85 -13.18
CA GLU A 387 9.45 10.25 -13.57
C GLU A 387 9.11 10.41 -15.06
N ASN A 388 8.31 11.42 -15.38
CA ASN A 388 7.83 11.73 -16.75
C ASN A 388 6.95 10.64 -17.40
N THR A 389 6.51 9.64 -16.66
CA THR A 389 5.43 8.76 -17.08
C THR A 389 4.16 9.09 -16.30
N LEU A 390 3.01 8.98 -16.93
CA LEU A 390 1.73 9.26 -16.29
C LEU A 390 1.04 7.96 -15.91
N MET A 391 0.52 7.92 -14.69
CA MET A 391 -0.47 6.94 -14.31
C MET A 391 -1.74 7.26 -15.10
N GLY A 392 -2.27 6.36 -15.87
CA GLY A 392 -3.50 6.50 -16.67
C GLY A 392 -4.45 7.66 -16.34
N SER A 393 -5.71 7.57 -16.65
CA SER A 393 -6.65 8.64 -16.32
C SER A 393 -6.86 8.77 -14.80
N PHE A 394 -6.92 9.99 -14.32
CA PHE A 394 -7.36 10.30 -12.95
C PHE A 394 -8.84 10.74 -12.95
N ASN A 395 -9.49 10.60 -11.82
CA ASN A 395 -10.75 11.27 -11.51
C ASN A 395 -10.74 11.80 -10.08
N LEU A 396 -11.52 12.83 -9.84
CA LEU A 396 -11.63 13.48 -8.55
C LEU A 396 -12.99 14.14 -8.45
N GLN A 397 -13.64 14.03 -7.27
CA GLN A 397 -14.94 14.64 -7.02
C GLN A 397 -14.99 15.21 -5.61
N THR A 398 -15.55 16.42 -5.46
CA THR A 398 -15.78 17.04 -4.15
C THR A 398 -17.00 16.46 -3.45
N HIS A 399 -17.11 16.71 -2.17
CA HIS A 399 -18.38 16.74 -1.46
C HIS A 399 -19.25 17.91 -1.95
N LEU A 400 -20.47 17.99 -1.43
CA LEU A 400 -21.33 19.15 -1.64
C LEU A 400 -20.74 20.37 -0.94
N LEU A 401 -20.62 21.47 -1.65
CA LEU A 401 -20.14 22.76 -1.16
C LEU A 401 -21.34 23.63 -0.89
N ASP A 402 -21.51 24.14 0.31
CA ASP A 402 -22.67 24.91 0.77
C ASP A 402 -22.36 26.37 1.13
N ALA A 403 -21.14 26.82 0.93
CA ALA A 403 -20.67 28.14 1.35
C ALA A 403 -20.83 28.43 2.84
N GLY A 404 -20.97 27.40 3.67
CA GLY A 404 -21.22 27.52 5.12
C GLY A 404 -22.65 27.93 5.46
N GLU A 405 -23.59 27.90 4.50
CA GLU A 405 -25.00 28.28 4.71
C GLU A 405 -25.93 27.35 3.90
N GLN A 406 -26.41 26.29 4.53
CA GLN A 406 -27.19 25.24 3.86
C GLN A 406 -28.62 25.65 3.49
N SER A 407 -29.16 26.68 4.10
CA SER A 407 -30.57 27.15 3.92
C SER A 407 -30.71 28.31 2.94
N ILE A 408 -29.64 28.74 2.33
CA ILE A 408 -29.66 29.89 1.40
C ILE A 408 -29.29 29.41 -0.01
N TYR A 409 -30.13 29.73 -0.99
CA TYR A 409 -29.79 29.58 -2.40
C TYR A 409 -28.61 30.47 -2.78
N LYS A 410 -27.73 29.96 -3.63
CA LYS A 410 -26.57 30.66 -4.16
C LYS A 410 -26.60 30.60 -5.66
N LEU A 411 -26.36 31.73 -6.29
CA LEU A 411 -26.08 31.81 -7.72
C LEU A 411 -24.60 31.53 -7.91
N TRP A 412 -24.26 30.31 -8.30
CA TRP A 412 -22.89 29.90 -8.52
C TRP A 412 -22.39 30.42 -9.87
N ASP A 413 -21.25 31.09 -9.87
CA ASP A 413 -20.77 31.88 -11.00
C ASP A 413 -19.52 31.24 -11.65
N TYR A 414 -18.46 31.05 -10.89
CA TYR A 414 -17.23 30.46 -11.42
C TYR A 414 -16.34 29.85 -10.33
N ALA A 415 -15.37 29.02 -10.76
CA ALA A 415 -14.31 28.51 -9.90
C ALA A 415 -12.93 28.96 -10.38
N VAL A 416 -12.03 29.25 -9.46
CA VAL A 416 -10.65 29.62 -9.74
C VAL A 416 -9.72 28.57 -9.15
N PHE A 417 -8.80 28.09 -9.98
CA PHE A 417 -7.80 27.13 -9.59
C PHE A 417 -6.41 27.76 -9.73
N THR A 418 -5.57 27.52 -8.74
CA THR A 418 -4.17 27.93 -8.77
C THR A 418 -3.28 26.70 -8.86
N GLY A 419 -2.26 26.75 -9.69
CA GLY A 419 -1.33 25.64 -9.87
C GLY A 419 -0.71 25.62 -11.25
N THR A 420 -0.08 24.51 -11.58
CA THR A 420 0.46 24.23 -12.92
C THR A 420 -0.41 23.18 -13.60
N PHE A 421 -0.86 23.48 -14.81
CA PHE A 421 -1.63 22.61 -15.66
C PHE A 421 -0.97 22.55 -17.02
N ASP A 422 -0.98 21.40 -17.66
CA ASP A 422 -0.55 21.28 -19.05
C ASP A 422 -1.60 21.93 -19.96
N ASN A 423 -1.36 23.19 -20.34
CA ASN A 423 -2.30 23.98 -21.15
C ASN A 423 -2.41 23.48 -22.59
N THR A 424 -1.57 22.56 -23.03
CA THR A 424 -1.56 22.02 -24.39
C THR A 424 -2.52 20.85 -24.55
N ASP A 425 -2.93 20.23 -23.43
CA ASP A 425 -3.75 19.03 -23.43
C ASP A 425 -5.22 19.34 -23.11
N THR A 426 -6.10 18.97 -24.02
CA THR A 426 -7.55 19.05 -23.83
C THR A 426 -8.11 17.87 -23.03
N SER A 427 -7.26 16.96 -22.57
CA SER A 427 -7.67 15.76 -21.84
C SER A 427 -8.07 16.04 -20.39
N MET A 428 -7.69 17.20 -19.83
CA MET A 428 -8.14 17.60 -18.50
C MET A 428 -9.47 18.33 -18.58
N GLN A 429 -10.48 17.79 -17.90
CA GLN A 429 -11.85 18.29 -17.92
C GLN A 429 -12.41 18.45 -16.52
N MET A 430 -13.33 19.39 -16.38
CA MET A 430 -14.09 19.65 -15.18
C MET A 430 -15.58 19.73 -15.48
N ALA A 431 -16.42 19.35 -14.52
CA ALA A 431 -17.86 19.61 -14.59
C ALA A 431 -18.37 20.12 -13.25
N PHE A 432 -19.32 21.05 -13.32
CA PHE A 432 -20.09 21.53 -12.19
C PHE A 432 -21.32 20.65 -12.00
N GLY A 433 -21.71 20.44 -10.75
CA GLY A 433 -22.93 19.76 -10.39
C GLY A 433 -23.71 20.58 -9.36
N PHE A 434 -25.03 20.57 -9.45
CA PHE A 434 -25.93 21.38 -8.63
C PHE A 434 -27.03 20.52 -8.04
N THR A 435 -27.42 20.80 -6.80
CA THR A 435 -28.55 20.13 -6.15
C THR A 435 -29.13 20.98 -5.02
N ASP A 436 -30.41 20.81 -4.77
CA ASP A 436 -31.10 21.39 -3.60
C ASP A 436 -31.26 20.38 -2.46
N GLN A 437 -30.75 19.16 -2.64
CA GLN A 437 -30.75 18.10 -1.65
C GLN A 437 -29.36 17.90 -1.05
N PRO A 438 -29.23 17.58 0.24
CA PRO A 438 -27.93 17.37 0.89
C PRO A 438 -27.30 16.00 0.54
N THR A 439 -27.47 15.54 -0.71
CA THR A 439 -26.95 14.24 -1.17
C THR A 439 -26.35 14.32 -2.56
N LEU A 440 -25.24 13.63 -2.79
CA LEU A 440 -24.57 13.59 -4.09
C LEU A 440 -25.36 12.83 -5.15
N ASP A 441 -26.27 11.95 -4.76
CA ASP A 441 -27.07 11.15 -5.69
C ASP A 441 -28.08 11.97 -6.47
N THR A 442 -28.43 13.16 -5.98
CA THR A 442 -29.35 14.09 -6.60
C THR A 442 -28.67 15.19 -7.41
N VAL A 443 -27.35 15.15 -7.55
CA VAL A 443 -26.58 16.18 -8.24
C VAL A 443 -26.84 16.10 -9.75
N GLU A 444 -27.35 17.19 -10.32
CA GLU A 444 -27.45 17.38 -11.76
C GLU A 444 -26.12 17.92 -12.30
N TRP A 445 -25.40 17.10 -13.04
CA TRP A 445 -24.11 17.45 -13.61
C TRP A 445 -24.24 18.20 -14.94
N ALA A 446 -23.57 19.35 -15.04
CA ALA A 446 -23.37 20.04 -16.29
C ALA A 446 -22.42 19.25 -17.23
N SER A 447 -22.36 19.67 -18.49
CA SER A 447 -21.42 19.09 -19.45
C SER A 447 -19.97 19.28 -19.02
N TRP A 448 -19.12 18.34 -19.42
CA TRP A 448 -17.69 18.45 -19.21
C TRP A 448 -17.11 19.63 -19.98
N GLN A 449 -16.29 20.45 -19.29
CA GLN A 449 -15.61 21.61 -19.86
C GLN A 449 -14.10 21.38 -19.84
N PRO A 450 -13.34 21.73 -20.89
CA PRO A 450 -11.89 21.69 -20.88
C PRO A 450 -11.33 22.61 -19.79
N MET A 451 -10.41 22.12 -19.01
CA MET A 451 -9.72 22.90 -17.98
C MET A 451 -8.48 23.57 -18.60
N ARG A 452 -8.66 24.79 -19.17
CA ARG A 452 -7.60 25.51 -19.89
C ARG A 452 -6.95 26.65 -19.12
N PHE A 453 -7.59 27.15 -18.07
CA PHE A 453 -7.18 28.38 -17.39
C PHE A 453 -7.43 28.28 -15.88
N HIS A 454 -6.85 29.22 -15.14
CA HIS A 454 -7.04 29.33 -13.70
C HIS A 454 -8.48 29.67 -13.29
N SER A 455 -9.30 30.19 -14.18
CA SER A 455 -10.71 30.51 -13.93
C SER A 455 -11.61 29.80 -14.95
N ILE A 456 -12.63 29.10 -14.46
CA ILE A 456 -13.60 28.39 -15.28
C ILE A 456 -15.00 28.87 -14.88
N PRO A 457 -15.70 29.57 -15.78
CA PRO A 457 -17.07 30.01 -15.51
C PRO A 457 -18.04 28.82 -15.45
N VAL A 458 -19.07 28.95 -14.65
CA VAL A 458 -20.25 28.08 -14.75
C VAL A 458 -20.94 28.41 -16.08
N ASP A 459 -21.12 27.42 -16.94
CA ASP A 459 -21.64 27.60 -18.31
C ASP A 459 -23.03 28.24 -18.31
N ARG A 460 -23.82 27.99 -17.27
CA ARG A 460 -25.07 28.67 -16.96
C ARG A 460 -25.15 28.87 -15.46
N PRO A 461 -25.01 30.12 -14.95
CA PRO A 461 -25.20 30.40 -13.55
C PRO A 461 -26.54 29.83 -13.08
N ARG A 462 -26.51 29.00 -12.04
CA ARG A 462 -27.67 28.31 -11.53
C ARG A 462 -27.81 28.55 -10.04
N GLU A 463 -29.01 28.90 -9.63
CA GLU A 463 -29.37 28.93 -8.19
C GLU A 463 -29.52 27.51 -7.67
N SER A 464 -28.77 27.17 -6.62
CA SER A 464 -28.92 25.93 -5.88
C SER A 464 -28.43 26.07 -4.44
N LEU A 465 -28.84 25.16 -3.57
CA LEU A 465 -28.36 25.13 -2.19
C LEU A 465 -26.92 24.62 -2.13
N PHE A 466 -26.59 23.65 -2.97
CA PHE A 466 -25.28 22.99 -2.98
C PHE A 466 -24.70 22.90 -4.39
N MET A 467 -23.38 22.90 -4.43
CA MET A 467 -22.62 22.65 -5.64
C MET A 467 -21.58 21.53 -5.40
N ALA A 468 -21.26 20.77 -6.41
CA ALA A 468 -20.13 19.84 -6.39
C ALA A 468 -19.28 20.03 -7.66
N LEU A 469 -18.01 19.64 -7.58
CA LEU A 469 -17.08 19.67 -8.68
C LEU A 469 -16.56 18.25 -8.94
N ARG A 470 -16.41 17.91 -10.21
CA ARG A 470 -15.70 16.69 -10.61
C ARG A 470 -14.69 17.01 -11.69
N PHE A 471 -13.60 16.28 -11.65
CA PHE A 471 -12.45 16.43 -12.52
C PHE A 471 -12.06 15.08 -13.09
N GLN A 472 -11.60 15.09 -14.33
CA GLN A 472 -10.99 13.91 -14.96
C GLN A 472 -9.92 14.35 -15.95
N GLY A 473 -8.98 13.46 -16.22
CA GLY A 473 -7.97 13.71 -17.22
C GLY A 473 -6.85 12.69 -17.24
N SER A 474 -5.94 12.86 -18.17
CA SER A 474 -4.73 12.06 -18.34
C SER A 474 -3.45 12.90 -18.42
N SER A 475 -3.55 14.21 -18.21
CA SER A 475 -2.41 15.14 -18.25
C SER A 475 -1.84 15.41 -16.88
N THR A 476 -0.57 15.82 -16.84
CA THR A 476 0.07 16.29 -15.60
C THR A 476 -0.60 17.55 -15.09
N PHE A 477 -0.90 17.57 -13.81
CA PHE A 477 -1.34 18.77 -13.12
C PHE A 477 -0.79 18.82 -11.70
N LYS A 478 -0.70 20.04 -11.18
CA LYS A 478 -0.43 20.35 -9.79
C LYS A 478 -1.36 21.48 -9.37
N MET A 479 -2.32 21.19 -8.48
CA MET A 479 -3.25 22.18 -7.95
C MET A 479 -2.78 22.58 -6.54
N THR A 480 -2.63 23.89 -6.31
CA THR A 480 -2.20 24.46 -5.03
C THR A 480 -3.32 25.21 -4.31
N SER A 481 -4.35 25.67 -5.00
CA SER A 481 -5.56 26.21 -4.39
C SER A 481 -6.79 26.05 -5.28
N MET A 482 -7.95 26.11 -4.65
CA MET A 482 -9.25 26.13 -5.32
C MET A 482 -10.16 27.14 -4.61
N ARG A 483 -10.80 28.02 -5.38
CA ARG A 483 -11.79 28.96 -4.88
C ARG A 483 -13.04 28.90 -5.74
N VAL A 484 -14.18 28.95 -5.10
CA VAL A 484 -15.47 28.95 -5.79
C VAL A 484 -16.21 30.26 -5.44
N PHE A 485 -16.79 30.88 -6.44
CA PHE A 485 -17.46 32.15 -6.33
C PHE A 485 -18.95 32.03 -6.64
N GLY A 486 -19.74 32.76 -5.89
CA GLY A 486 -21.17 32.84 -6.09
C GLY A 486 -21.79 33.96 -5.29
N GLU A 487 -22.97 34.39 -5.69
CA GLU A 487 -23.77 35.41 -5.03
C GLU A 487 -24.86 34.76 -4.15
N LYS A 488 -25.22 35.42 -3.05
CA LYS A 488 -26.34 34.98 -2.23
C LYS A 488 -27.67 35.26 -2.95
N GLY A 489 -28.45 34.21 -3.15
CA GLY A 489 -29.82 34.27 -3.62
C GLY A 489 -30.83 34.41 -2.47
N GLY A 490 -32.08 34.05 -2.71
CA GLY A 490 -33.15 34.05 -1.73
C GLY A 490 -33.05 32.91 -0.70
N PHE A 491 -33.80 33.03 0.39
CA PHE A 491 -33.96 31.93 1.36
C PHE A 491 -34.75 30.78 0.71
N ALA A 492 -34.32 29.55 0.98
CA ALA A 492 -35.13 28.40 0.70
C ALA A 492 -36.39 28.50 1.59
N ASN A 493 -37.54 28.69 0.99
CA ASN A 493 -38.82 28.61 1.73
C ASN A 493 -38.99 27.15 2.17
N GLY A 494 -38.96 26.91 3.48
CA GLY A 494 -39.21 25.62 4.09
C GLY A 494 -40.65 25.16 3.93
#